data_8cb78b40b410b003ff72f2ebddbde92d
#
_entry.id   8cb78b40b410b003ff72f2ebddbde92d
#
_cell.length_a   1.000
_cell.length_b   1.000
_cell.length_c   1.000
_cell.angle_alpha   90.00
_cell.angle_beta   90.00
_cell.angle_gamma   90.00
#
_symmetry.space_group_name_H-M   'P 1'
#
loop_
_entity.id
_entity.type
_entity.pdbx_description
1 polymer ?
#
loop_
_entity_poly.entity_id
_entity_poly.type
_entity_poly.pdbx_seq_one_letter_code
_entity_poly.pdbx_strand_id
1 'polypeptide(L)'
;MKRLLFALVFLPSLAVANDWDALRQEGAIAIMRHALAPGVGDPEPFQIGDCSTQRNLDDRGREQARTTGAELRERGIAFDRVLTSQWCRTRETATLLDVGPVEDAQALNSFFRDFSGREAQTKEALALIDELNGKLMLVSHQVNISALTGQSTRSGEVLVAKRSGDGLKVIGSILIAPD
;
A
#
# COMPACT_ATOMS: atom_id res chain seq x y z
N MET A 1 -27.11 53.62 -9.12
CA MET A 1 -25.89 52.81 -9.06
C MET A 1 -26.18 51.60 -8.23
N LYS A 2 -26.41 50.40 -8.85
CA LYS A 2 -26.67 49.13 -8.16
C LYS A 2 -25.31 48.48 -7.86
N ARG A 3 -25.00 48.33 -6.57
CA ARG A 3 -23.80 47.58 -6.11
C ARG A 3 -24.12 46.09 -6.17
N LEU A 4 -23.47 45.33 -7.07
CA LEU A 4 -23.50 43.87 -7.06
C LEU A 4 -22.57 43.40 -5.92
N LEU A 5 -23.15 42.77 -4.91
CA LEU A 5 -22.38 42.01 -3.92
C LEU A 5 -22.08 40.63 -4.51
N PHE A 6 -20.81 40.35 -4.79
CA PHE A 6 -20.33 39.03 -5.10
C PHE A 6 -20.17 38.25 -3.79
N ALA A 7 -21.06 37.28 -3.56
CA ALA A 7 -20.90 36.33 -2.48
C ALA A 7 -19.84 35.29 -2.87
N LEU A 8 -18.70 35.30 -2.19
CA LEU A 8 -17.65 34.28 -2.34
C LEU A 8 -18.15 32.99 -1.67
N VAL A 9 -18.54 32.00 -2.48
CA VAL A 9 -18.91 30.67 -1.98
C VAL A 9 -17.63 29.90 -1.69
N PHE A 10 -17.26 29.78 -0.41
CA PHE A 10 -16.24 28.86 0.03
C PHE A 10 -16.80 27.42 -0.06
N LEU A 11 -16.39 26.66 -1.07
CA LEU A 11 -16.60 25.22 -1.08
C LEU A 11 -15.57 24.57 -0.12
N PRO A 12 -16.04 23.83 0.91
CA PRO A 12 -15.11 23.10 1.76
C PRO A 12 -14.40 22.03 0.90
N SER A 13 -13.07 22.05 0.87
CA SER A 13 -12.28 20.92 0.36
C SER A 13 -12.61 19.72 1.24
N LEU A 14 -13.18 18.67 0.64
CA LEU A 14 -13.30 17.38 1.30
C LEU A 14 -11.89 16.82 1.51
N ALA A 15 -11.31 17.08 2.67
CA ALA A 15 -10.12 16.37 3.10
C ALA A 15 -10.52 14.89 3.24
N VAL A 16 -9.89 14.00 2.50
CA VAL A 16 -10.03 12.56 2.72
C VAL A 16 -9.45 12.29 4.10
N ALA A 17 -10.32 12.03 5.08
CA ALA A 17 -9.89 11.67 6.41
C ALA A 17 -9.24 10.29 6.37
N ASN A 18 -8.09 10.13 7.04
CA ASN A 18 -7.45 8.82 7.19
C ASN A 18 -8.26 7.96 8.17
N ASP A 19 -8.60 6.74 7.75
CA ASP A 19 -9.46 5.82 8.52
C ASP A 19 -8.63 4.97 9.50
N TRP A 20 -7.93 5.61 10.42
CA TRP A 20 -7.07 4.93 11.42
C TRP A 20 -7.82 3.89 12.27
N ASP A 21 -9.09 4.14 12.59
CA ASP A 21 -9.90 3.24 13.41
C ASP A 21 -10.27 1.95 12.65
N ALA A 22 -10.27 1.97 11.32
CA ALA A 22 -10.45 0.77 10.53
C ALA A 22 -9.35 -0.27 10.81
N LEU A 23 -8.10 0.16 11.04
CA LEU A 23 -6.98 -0.73 11.39
C LEU A 23 -7.12 -1.38 12.78
N ARG A 24 -7.98 -0.87 13.66
CA ARG A 24 -8.22 -1.45 15.00
C ARG A 24 -9.30 -2.52 14.99
N GLN A 25 -10.02 -2.66 13.89
CA GLN A 25 -11.08 -3.65 13.79
C GLN A 25 -10.50 -5.07 13.73
N GLU A 26 -11.16 -6.03 14.37
CA GLU A 26 -10.80 -7.43 14.30
C GLU A 26 -10.81 -7.94 12.84
N GLY A 27 -9.79 -8.71 12.46
CA GLY A 27 -9.60 -9.23 11.11
C GLY A 27 -9.22 -8.17 10.07
N ALA A 28 -8.86 -6.94 10.49
CA ALA A 28 -8.38 -5.91 9.58
C ALA A 28 -6.96 -6.22 9.09
N ILE A 29 -6.78 -6.13 7.78
CA ILE A 29 -5.52 -6.33 7.05
C ILE A 29 -5.14 -4.99 6.42
N ALA A 30 -3.90 -4.55 6.59
CA ALA A 30 -3.36 -3.40 5.88
C ALA A 30 -2.73 -3.85 4.55
N ILE A 31 -3.07 -3.18 3.45
CA ILE A 31 -2.47 -3.45 2.13
C ILE A 31 -1.95 -2.13 1.58
N MET A 32 -0.64 -2.02 1.42
CA MET A 32 0.03 -0.80 0.98
C MET A 32 0.65 -0.98 -0.39
N ARG A 33 0.39 -0.04 -1.29
CA ARG A 33 1.26 0.13 -2.44
C ARG A 33 2.58 0.71 -1.96
N HIS A 34 3.72 0.17 -2.44
CA HIS A 34 5.04 0.74 -2.14
C HIS A 34 5.01 2.28 -2.21
N ALA A 35 5.82 2.93 -1.41
CA ALA A 35 5.96 4.38 -1.37
C ALA A 35 6.39 4.95 -2.73
N LEU A 36 6.47 6.25 -2.86
CA LEU A 36 6.74 6.92 -4.13
C LEU A 36 8.04 6.41 -4.76
N ALA A 37 7.90 5.85 -5.95
CA ALA A 37 8.99 5.44 -6.84
C ALA A 37 8.69 6.05 -8.21
N PRO A 38 9.40 7.10 -8.64
CA PRO A 38 9.12 7.79 -9.90
C PRO A 38 9.23 6.89 -11.13
N GLY A 39 8.40 7.16 -12.14
CA GLY A 39 8.37 6.41 -13.39
C GLY A 39 7.38 5.26 -13.41
N VAL A 40 7.39 4.48 -14.50
CA VAL A 40 6.49 3.36 -14.76
C VAL A 40 7.31 2.12 -15.17
N GLY A 41 6.95 0.96 -14.61
CA GLY A 41 7.66 -0.30 -14.90
C GLY A 41 9.05 -0.35 -14.25
N ASP A 42 9.81 -1.33 -14.65
CA ASP A 42 11.22 -1.50 -14.30
C ASP A 42 12.06 -1.50 -15.60
N PRO A 43 13.32 -1.02 -15.61
CA PRO A 43 14.16 -1.02 -16.80
C PRO A 43 14.53 -2.44 -17.26
N GLU A 44 15.08 -2.55 -18.45
CA GLU A 44 15.72 -3.76 -18.94
C GLU A 44 17.25 -3.63 -18.83
N PRO A 45 17.99 -4.70 -18.47
CA PRO A 45 17.47 -5.98 -17.97
C PRO A 45 17.05 -5.88 -16.49
N PHE A 46 15.92 -6.51 -16.14
CA PHE A 46 15.40 -6.57 -14.78
C PHE A 46 15.84 -7.86 -14.08
N GLN A 47 16.30 -7.76 -12.83
CA GLN A 47 16.61 -8.91 -11.97
C GLN A 47 16.07 -8.70 -10.54
N ILE A 48 15.39 -9.73 -10.01
CA ILE A 48 15.01 -9.77 -8.59
C ILE A 48 16.30 -9.89 -7.77
N GLY A 49 16.41 -9.05 -6.70
CA GLY A 49 17.59 -9.05 -5.82
C GLY A 49 18.69 -8.09 -6.24
N ASP A 50 18.70 -7.60 -7.48
CA ASP A 50 19.61 -6.54 -7.92
C ASP A 50 18.87 -5.21 -8.07
N CYS A 51 18.99 -4.35 -7.05
CA CYS A 51 18.30 -3.06 -7.02
C CYS A 51 18.80 -2.07 -8.08
N SER A 52 19.99 -2.25 -8.64
CA SER A 52 20.50 -1.40 -9.70
C SER A 52 19.74 -1.58 -11.02
N THR A 53 19.06 -2.71 -11.19
CA THR A 53 18.25 -3.06 -12.35
C THR A 53 16.76 -2.76 -12.16
N GLN A 54 16.38 -2.09 -11.07
CA GLN A 54 15.00 -1.85 -10.70
C GLN A 54 14.67 -0.35 -10.58
N ARG A 55 13.42 -0.03 -10.77
CA ARG A 55 12.87 1.26 -10.36
C ARG A 55 12.73 1.28 -8.84
N ASN A 56 13.40 2.21 -8.19
CA ASN A 56 13.50 2.33 -6.73
C ASN A 56 12.76 3.55 -6.18
N LEU A 57 12.63 3.63 -4.86
CA LEU A 57 12.15 4.83 -4.19
C LEU A 57 13.12 5.99 -4.45
N ASP A 58 12.59 7.20 -4.57
CA ASP A 58 13.37 8.43 -4.39
C ASP A 58 13.37 8.86 -2.91
N ASP A 59 14.02 9.98 -2.58
CA ASP A 59 14.11 10.46 -1.20
C ASP A 59 12.74 10.85 -0.64
N ARG A 60 11.84 11.37 -1.47
CA ARG A 60 10.45 11.66 -1.09
C ARG A 60 9.68 10.39 -0.76
N GLY A 61 9.88 9.33 -1.54
CA GLY A 61 9.28 8.03 -1.25
C GLY A 61 9.81 7.40 0.03
N ARG A 62 11.11 7.54 0.31
CA ARG A 62 11.71 7.08 1.56
C ARG A 62 11.14 7.83 2.76
N GLU A 63 11.00 9.16 2.64
CA GLU A 63 10.41 9.98 3.70
C GLU A 63 8.93 9.67 3.89
N GLN A 64 8.17 9.51 2.81
CA GLN A 64 6.78 9.05 2.87
C GLN A 64 6.63 7.75 3.67
N ALA A 65 7.50 6.76 3.42
CA ALA A 65 7.46 5.49 4.15
C ALA A 65 7.77 5.68 5.64
N ARG A 66 8.80 6.47 6.00
CA ARG A 66 9.15 6.76 7.41
C ARG A 66 8.01 7.48 8.13
N THR A 67 7.45 8.52 7.51
CA THR A 67 6.34 9.29 8.08
C THR A 67 5.11 8.42 8.29
N THR A 68 4.77 7.59 7.30
CA THR A 68 3.64 6.64 7.44
C THR A 68 3.88 5.67 8.60
N GLY A 69 5.09 5.15 8.75
CA GLY A 69 5.45 4.28 9.86
C GLY A 69 5.39 5.00 11.22
N ALA A 70 5.89 6.24 11.30
CA ALA A 70 5.81 7.06 12.51
C ALA A 70 4.35 7.28 12.94
N GLU A 71 3.48 7.68 12.01
CA GLU A 71 2.06 7.89 12.26
C GLU A 71 1.35 6.62 12.76
N LEU A 72 1.72 5.45 12.25
CA LEU A 72 1.21 4.17 12.73
C LEU A 72 1.66 3.90 14.18
N ARG A 73 2.97 4.05 14.47
CA ARG A 73 3.53 3.81 15.81
C ARG A 73 2.99 4.78 16.86
N GLU A 74 2.85 6.07 16.53
CA GLU A 74 2.25 7.08 17.42
C GLU A 74 0.84 6.75 17.83
N ARG A 75 0.10 6.02 16.96
CA ARG A 75 -1.26 5.52 17.26
C ARG A 75 -1.27 4.14 17.92
N GLY A 76 -0.11 3.60 18.27
CA GLY A 76 0.02 2.27 18.86
C GLY A 76 -0.37 1.14 17.89
N ILE A 77 -0.24 1.37 16.57
CA ILE A 77 -0.54 0.36 15.55
C ILE A 77 0.78 -0.30 15.14
N ALA A 78 0.89 -1.59 15.45
CA ALA A 78 1.96 -2.47 15.02
C ALA A 78 1.37 -3.71 14.34
N PHE A 79 2.20 -4.43 13.62
CA PHE A 79 1.80 -5.64 12.89
C PHE A 79 2.64 -6.83 13.37
N ASP A 80 1.99 -7.99 13.46
CA ASP A 80 2.69 -9.23 13.80
C ASP A 80 3.59 -9.68 12.66
N ARG A 81 3.21 -9.33 11.41
CA ARG A 81 3.99 -9.57 10.19
C ARG A 81 3.79 -8.46 9.17
N VAL A 82 4.88 -8.05 8.52
CA VAL A 82 4.89 -7.16 7.36
C VAL A 82 5.40 -7.97 6.16
N LEU A 83 4.48 -8.46 5.34
CA LEU A 83 4.81 -9.23 4.16
C LEU A 83 5.11 -8.30 2.99
N THR A 84 6.19 -8.53 2.26
CA THR A 84 6.58 -7.69 1.13
C THR A 84 6.87 -8.50 -0.13
N SER A 85 6.54 -7.93 -1.29
CA SER A 85 7.08 -8.38 -2.56
C SER A 85 8.61 -8.34 -2.54
N GLN A 86 9.24 -9.18 -3.34
CA GLN A 86 10.71 -9.27 -3.46
C GLN A 86 11.35 -8.11 -4.25
N TRP A 87 10.58 -7.13 -4.73
CA TRP A 87 11.09 -5.91 -5.36
C TRP A 87 11.77 -4.98 -4.36
N CYS A 88 12.85 -4.33 -4.75
CA CYS A 88 13.60 -3.45 -3.86
C CYS A 88 12.74 -2.32 -3.28
N ARG A 89 11.90 -1.66 -4.09
CA ARG A 89 11.01 -0.59 -3.63
C ARG A 89 9.99 -1.03 -2.59
N THR A 90 9.50 -2.27 -2.66
CA THR A 90 8.56 -2.80 -1.65
C THR A 90 9.28 -3.20 -0.37
N ARG A 91 10.42 -3.89 -0.47
CA ARG A 91 11.27 -4.21 0.68
C ARG A 91 11.74 -2.96 1.42
N GLU A 92 12.23 -1.95 0.67
CA GLU A 92 12.66 -0.68 1.25
C GLU A 92 11.50 0.05 1.92
N THR A 93 10.30 0.08 1.30
CA THR A 93 9.09 0.63 1.94
C THR A 93 8.77 -0.10 3.23
N ALA A 94 8.69 -1.44 3.22
CA ALA A 94 8.37 -2.25 4.39
C ALA A 94 9.38 -2.04 5.54
N THR A 95 10.66 -1.98 5.21
CA THR A 95 11.72 -1.73 6.19
C THR A 95 11.63 -0.33 6.80
N LEU A 96 11.38 0.70 5.99
CA LEU A 96 11.30 2.09 6.46
C LEU A 96 10.03 2.39 7.26
N LEU A 97 8.95 1.63 7.06
CA LEU A 97 7.75 1.70 7.91
C LEU A 97 8.08 1.35 9.37
N ASP A 98 8.93 0.36 9.61
CA ASP A 98 9.36 -0.05 10.96
C ASP A 98 8.16 -0.30 11.92
N VAL A 99 7.20 -1.13 11.48
CA VAL A 99 5.95 -1.41 12.21
C VAL A 99 5.73 -2.89 12.52
N GLY A 100 6.72 -3.74 12.29
CA GLY A 100 6.72 -5.17 12.55
C GLY A 100 7.80 -5.93 11.79
N PRO A 101 7.97 -7.24 12.04
CA PRO A 101 8.91 -8.10 11.32
C PRO A 101 8.61 -8.13 9.82
N VAL A 102 9.64 -7.90 8.99
CA VAL A 102 9.52 -7.88 7.52
C VAL A 102 9.91 -9.24 6.94
N GLU A 103 9.04 -9.81 6.12
CA GLU A 103 9.22 -11.11 5.47
C GLU A 103 8.90 -11.01 3.97
N ASP A 104 9.70 -11.63 3.12
CA ASP A 104 9.43 -11.73 1.69
C ASP A 104 8.27 -12.70 1.41
N ALA A 105 7.37 -12.30 0.52
CA ALA A 105 6.27 -13.11 0.05
C ALA A 105 6.19 -13.06 -1.49
N GLN A 106 6.57 -14.13 -2.16
CA GLN A 106 6.55 -14.20 -3.63
C GLN A 106 5.15 -13.97 -4.21
N ALA A 107 4.10 -14.39 -3.52
CA ALA A 107 2.72 -14.16 -3.91
C ALA A 107 2.35 -12.67 -4.03
N LEU A 108 3.15 -11.76 -3.45
CA LEU A 108 3.00 -10.31 -3.57
C LEU A 108 3.85 -9.68 -4.68
N ASN A 109 4.61 -10.47 -5.44
CA ASN A 109 5.43 -9.99 -6.56
C ASN A 109 4.57 -9.38 -7.67
N SER A 110 5.10 -8.35 -8.33
CA SER A 110 4.37 -7.66 -9.41
C SER A 110 4.20 -8.56 -10.64
N PHE A 111 2.98 -8.70 -11.12
CA PHE A 111 2.69 -9.29 -12.43
C PHE A 111 2.41 -8.24 -13.51
N PHE A 112 2.88 -7.00 -13.31
CA PHE A 112 2.67 -5.89 -14.27
C PHE A 112 3.25 -6.17 -15.65
N ARG A 113 4.32 -6.95 -15.74
CA ARG A 113 4.98 -7.32 -17.01
C ARG A 113 4.30 -8.49 -17.73
N ASP A 114 3.64 -9.36 -16.96
CA ASP A 114 2.95 -10.54 -17.48
C ASP A 114 1.71 -10.84 -16.64
N PHE A 115 0.55 -10.54 -17.19
CA PHE A 115 -0.74 -10.76 -16.54
C PHE A 115 -1.23 -12.20 -16.63
N SER A 116 -0.54 -13.11 -17.31
CA SER A 116 -0.97 -14.51 -17.47
C SER A 116 -1.08 -15.25 -16.14
N GLY A 117 -0.20 -14.92 -15.17
CA GLY A 117 -0.19 -15.49 -13.83
C GLY A 117 -1.13 -14.82 -12.82
N ARG A 118 -1.86 -13.75 -13.20
CA ARG A 118 -2.65 -12.91 -12.29
C ARG A 118 -3.57 -13.72 -11.36
N GLU A 119 -4.37 -14.62 -11.94
CA GLU A 119 -5.39 -15.36 -11.17
C GLU A 119 -4.75 -16.33 -10.18
N ALA A 120 -3.77 -17.12 -10.63
CA ALA A 120 -3.05 -18.07 -9.78
C ALA A 120 -2.34 -17.36 -8.61
N GLN A 121 -1.61 -16.29 -8.91
CA GLN A 121 -0.86 -15.54 -7.90
C GLN A 121 -1.78 -14.79 -6.93
N THR A 122 -2.94 -14.28 -7.38
CA THR A 122 -3.95 -13.68 -6.49
C THR A 122 -4.50 -14.71 -5.51
N LYS A 123 -4.74 -15.93 -5.99
CA LYS A 123 -5.19 -17.07 -5.17
C LYS A 123 -4.14 -17.47 -4.12
N GLU A 124 -2.87 -17.52 -4.52
CA GLU A 124 -1.75 -17.78 -3.62
C GLU A 124 -1.63 -16.70 -2.54
N ALA A 125 -1.79 -15.42 -2.90
CA ALA A 125 -1.76 -14.32 -1.93
C ALA A 125 -2.94 -14.41 -0.92
N LEU A 126 -4.13 -14.78 -1.37
CA LEU A 126 -5.28 -14.99 -0.49
C LEU A 126 -5.08 -16.20 0.43
N ALA A 127 -4.54 -17.31 -0.09
CA ALA A 127 -4.22 -18.49 0.71
C ALA A 127 -3.18 -18.16 1.80
N LEU A 128 -2.14 -17.40 1.44
CA LEU A 128 -1.13 -16.94 2.40
C LEU A 128 -1.76 -16.10 3.52
N ILE A 129 -2.69 -15.20 3.19
CA ILE A 129 -3.43 -14.39 4.17
C ILE A 129 -4.26 -15.29 5.09
N ASP A 130 -4.92 -16.31 4.55
CA ASP A 130 -5.79 -17.22 5.32
C ASP A 130 -5.01 -18.16 6.23
N GLU A 131 -3.76 -18.49 5.90
CA GLU A 131 -2.88 -19.35 6.70
C GLU A 131 -2.22 -18.61 7.88
N LEU A 132 -2.09 -17.29 7.80
CA LEU A 132 -1.37 -16.50 8.79
C LEU A 132 -2.32 -15.96 9.87
N ASN A 133 -1.85 -16.02 11.11
CA ASN A 133 -2.53 -15.42 12.25
C ASN A 133 -1.88 -14.07 12.60
N GLY A 134 -2.65 -13.26 13.33
CA GLY A 134 -2.20 -11.95 13.80
C GLY A 134 -2.55 -10.83 12.84
N LYS A 135 -2.04 -9.66 13.15
CA LYS A 135 -2.28 -8.44 12.37
C LYS A 135 -1.28 -8.35 11.23
N LEU A 136 -1.78 -8.35 10.01
CA LEU A 136 -0.97 -8.40 8.80
C LEU A 136 -0.90 -7.05 8.12
N MET A 137 0.31 -6.71 7.62
CA MET A 137 0.54 -5.67 6.63
C MET A 137 1.16 -6.27 5.37
N LEU A 138 0.60 -5.96 4.22
CA LEU A 138 1.08 -6.40 2.91
C LEU A 138 1.62 -5.18 2.16
N VAL A 139 2.89 -5.20 1.76
CA VAL A 139 3.49 -4.15 0.93
C VAL A 139 3.72 -4.70 -0.47
N SER A 140 2.98 -4.20 -1.45
CA SER A 140 2.95 -4.76 -2.79
C SER A 140 2.82 -3.67 -3.88
N HIS A 141 2.23 -4.03 -5.00
CA HIS A 141 2.13 -3.24 -6.22
C HIS A 141 0.68 -2.97 -6.59
N GLN A 142 0.44 -1.91 -7.39
CA GLN A 142 -0.89 -1.54 -7.86
C GLN A 142 -1.67 -2.72 -8.45
N VAL A 143 -1.03 -3.53 -9.29
CA VAL A 143 -1.71 -4.65 -9.99
C VAL A 143 -2.17 -5.74 -9.03
N ASN A 144 -1.37 -6.06 -8.01
CA ASN A 144 -1.72 -7.03 -6.98
C ASN A 144 -2.85 -6.52 -6.09
N ILE A 145 -2.76 -5.24 -5.65
CA ILE A 145 -3.79 -4.62 -4.83
C ILE A 145 -5.13 -4.57 -5.57
N SER A 146 -5.11 -4.17 -6.86
CA SER A 146 -6.33 -4.18 -7.67
C SER A 146 -6.90 -5.57 -7.87
N ALA A 147 -6.07 -6.60 -7.98
CA ALA A 147 -6.54 -7.99 -8.11
C ALA A 147 -7.18 -8.50 -6.81
N LEU A 148 -6.62 -8.14 -5.65
CA LEU A 148 -7.10 -8.56 -4.33
C LEU A 148 -8.35 -7.79 -3.88
N THR A 149 -8.47 -6.49 -4.23
CA THR A 149 -9.47 -5.59 -3.63
C THR A 149 -10.47 -4.99 -4.63
N GLY A 150 -10.17 -5.09 -5.92
CA GLY A 150 -10.91 -4.36 -6.98
C GLY A 150 -10.65 -2.86 -7.01
N GLN A 151 -9.77 -2.32 -6.16
CA GLN A 151 -9.51 -0.88 -6.06
C GLN A 151 -8.11 -0.49 -6.52
N SER A 152 -8.00 0.76 -6.94
CA SER A 152 -6.72 1.41 -7.26
C SER A 152 -6.18 2.14 -6.03
N THR A 153 -4.84 2.25 -5.95
CA THR A 153 -4.14 2.94 -4.87
C THR A 153 -3.13 3.93 -5.41
N ARG A 154 -2.90 5.00 -4.67
CA ARG A 154 -1.74 5.90 -4.87
C ARG A 154 -0.49 5.28 -4.26
N SER A 155 0.70 5.77 -4.63
CA SER A 155 1.96 5.37 -3.97
C SER A 155 1.91 5.73 -2.50
N GLY A 156 2.25 4.78 -1.63
CA GLY A 156 2.21 4.96 -0.19
C GLY A 156 0.83 4.88 0.46
N GLU A 157 -0.23 4.68 -0.33
CA GLU A 157 -1.59 4.52 0.21
C GLU A 157 -1.76 3.12 0.82
N VAL A 158 -2.29 3.09 2.03
CA VAL A 158 -2.66 1.89 2.77
C VAL A 158 -4.18 1.71 2.68
N LEU A 159 -4.64 0.68 1.99
CA LEU A 159 -6.02 0.23 2.12
C LEU A 159 -6.14 -0.65 3.35
N VAL A 160 -7.20 -0.43 4.12
CA VAL A 160 -7.59 -1.33 5.20
C VAL A 160 -8.71 -2.21 4.68
N ALA A 161 -8.53 -3.52 4.77
CA ALA A 161 -9.47 -4.47 4.19
C ALA A 161 -9.75 -5.63 5.14
N LYS A 162 -10.81 -6.38 4.85
CA LYS A 162 -11.15 -7.66 5.50
C LYS A 162 -11.36 -8.74 4.46
N ARG A 163 -11.14 -9.98 4.83
CA ARG A 163 -11.48 -11.14 4.01
C ARG A 163 -12.97 -11.12 3.64
N SER A 164 -13.30 -11.34 2.37
CA SER A 164 -14.69 -11.32 1.88
C SER A 164 -14.80 -12.14 0.59
N GLY A 165 -15.42 -13.31 0.67
CA GLY A 165 -15.54 -14.21 -0.48
C GLY A 165 -14.18 -14.53 -1.13
N ASP A 166 -14.07 -14.35 -2.43
CA ASP A 166 -12.84 -14.63 -3.20
C ASP A 166 -11.87 -13.44 -3.27
N GLY A 167 -11.96 -12.50 -2.32
CA GLY A 167 -11.11 -11.30 -2.32
C GLY A 167 -11.06 -10.61 -0.97
N LEU A 168 -10.76 -9.32 -1.01
CA LEU A 168 -10.66 -8.45 0.16
C LEU A 168 -11.59 -7.25 -0.02
N LYS A 169 -12.48 -7.03 0.95
CA LYS A 169 -13.35 -5.86 0.98
C LYS A 169 -12.67 -4.72 1.70
N VAL A 170 -12.45 -3.62 1.02
CA VAL A 170 -11.89 -2.39 1.60
C VAL A 170 -12.90 -1.76 2.55
N ILE A 171 -12.45 -1.39 3.75
CA ILE A 171 -13.22 -0.76 4.82
C ILE A 171 -12.66 0.59 5.25
N GLY A 172 -11.52 1.00 4.72
CA GLY A 172 -10.89 2.28 5.00
C GLY A 172 -9.64 2.50 4.16
N SER A 173 -9.14 3.72 4.15
CA SER A 173 -7.92 4.13 3.46
C SER A 173 -7.14 5.15 4.30
N ILE A 174 -5.82 5.06 4.24
CA ILE A 174 -4.87 5.96 4.89
C ILE A 174 -3.85 6.39 3.85
N LEU A 175 -3.66 7.69 3.70
CA LEU A 175 -2.63 8.24 2.83
C LEU A 175 -1.91 9.39 3.52
N ILE A 176 -0.61 9.21 3.67
CA ILE A 176 0.34 10.28 3.96
C ILE A 176 0.96 10.68 2.63
N ALA A 177 0.70 11.91 2.19
CA ALA A 177 1.25 12.39 0.93
C ALA A 177 2.78 12.53 1.05
N PRO A 178 3.56 12.25 0.00
CA PRO A 178 4.98 12.61 -0.02
C PRO A 178 5.09 14.14 -0.17
N ASP A 179 5.96 14.75 0.61
CA ASP A 179 6.29 16.18 0.56
C ASP A 179 7.05 16.56 -0.73
#